data_b41f6500b93646bf8097ee97cb8dadd8
#
_entry.id   b41f6500b93646bf8097ee97cb8dadd8
#
_cell.length_a   1.000
_cell.length_b   1.000
_cell.length_c   1.000
_cell.angle_alpha   90.00
_cell.angle_beta   90.00
_cell.angle_gamma   90.00
#
_symmetry.space_group_name_H-M   'P 1'
#
loop_
_entity.id
_entity.type
_entity.pdbx_description
1 polymer ?
#
loop_
_entity_poly.entity_id
_entity_poly.type
_entity_poly.pdbx_seq_one_letter_code
_entity_poly.pdbx_strand_id
1 'polypeptide(L)'
;MNRREFMKVSAATAVAAGALAGMAPASFAADSGVHTDAEVQAMVAEELKLSREVAFYPAAFRGDFDKFYVLFHKLSRAQYEKVDGAPVAGINASHYDMCVALTEARKALRQVKDPKSTAWEIWGDQMAVESPLPTNWTNCYDNEGFRPFLDPYMLPHQGKVKGNVIIIAGGGSTHRNNVVEGYPVAEYFNQQGYNAFVLQRRVNPYAAVDQQLDLARAIRFLRANASTKNIGKTDIVMAVGFSAGGMNIMQVIANQYGSQTTPDKIYPDYVCDAVDHESADLQVAVPIYGLFTTGLDFSKNPNLPPVFGVVGQKDSLSAMMLPSLPECAMIFKDFSFYLAPDAPHGVGLGTGTKGYVNAYTQIAQWPDMAVNFMESRLGLMEKTVDMDPVGMAW
;
A
#
# COMPACT_ATOMS: atom_id res chain seq x y z
N MET A 1 24.86 -15.42 -5.12
CA MET A 1 24.07 -16.53 -5.70
C MET A 1 24.61 -16.74 -7.11
N ASN A 2 25.07 -17.94 -7.47
CA ASN A 2 25.64 -18.19 -8.78
C ASN A 2 24.55 -18.60 -9.81
N ARG A 3 24.90 -18.58 -11.10
CA ARG A 3 23.96 -18.86 -12.22
C ARG A 3 23.28 -20.23 -12.12
N ARG A 4 23.87 -21.21 -11.44
CA ARG A 4 23.32 -22.56 -11.23
C ARG A 4 22.26 -22.61 -10.10
N GLU A 5 22.42 -21.79 -9.07
CA GLU A 5 21.41 -21.68 -7.99
C GLU A 5 20.23 -20.86 -8.46
N PHE A 6 20.45 -19.83 -9.27
CA PHE A 6 19.37 -19.08 -9.95
C PHE A 6 18.51 -19.98 -10.83
N MET A 7 19.13 -20.88 -11.59
CA MET A 7 18.39 -21.85 -12.45
C MET A 7 17.58 -22.86 -11.64
N LYS A 8 18.00 -23.24 -10.44
CA LYS A 8 17.22 -24.13 -9.55
C LYS A 8 15.99 -23.45 -8.96
N VAL A 9 16.07 -22.17 -8.63
CA VAL A 9 14.92 -21.37 -8.20
C VAL A 9 13.94 -21.19 -9.37
N SER A 10 14.44 -20.90 -10.56
CA SER A 10 13.62 -20.80 -11.78
C SER A 10 12.91 -22.12 -12.12
N ALA A 11 13.56 -23.28 -11.90
CA ALA A 11 12.95 -24.58 -12.15
C ALA A 11 11.82 -24.92 -11.14
N ALA A 12 11.97 -24.50 -9.88
CA ALA A 12 10.91 -24.67 -8.87
C ALA A 12 9.70 -23.76 -9.14
N THR A 13 9.96 -22.56 -9.67
CA THR A 13 8.89 -21.61 -10.06
C THR A 13 8.21 -22.06 -11.36
N ALA A 14 8.95 -22.68 -12.29
CA ALA A 14 8.38 -23.24 -13.51
C ALA A 14 7.46 -24.43 -13.25
N VAL A 15 7.67 -25.19 -12.17
CA VAL A 15 6.77 -26.29 -11.76
C VAL A 15 5.44 -25.74 -11.23
N ALA A 16 5.47 -24.63 -10.51
CA ALA A 16 4.24 -23.96 -10.07
C ALA A 16 3.49 -23.30 -11.26
N ALA A 17 4.22 -22.71 -12.20
CA ALA A 17 3.65 -22.15 -13.42
C ALA A 17 3.13 -23.22 -14.40
N GLY A 18 3.78 -24.39 -14.45
CA GLY A 18 3.35 -25.52 -15.27
C GLY A 18 2.01 -26.13 -14.82
N ALA A 19 1.67 -26.04 -13.54
CA ALA A 19 0.37 -26.48 -13.01
C ALA A 19 -0.78 -25.51 -13.40
N LEU A 20 -0.48 -24.25 -13.68
CA LEU A 20 -1.46 -23.25 -14.15
C LEU A 20 -1.64 -23.24 -15.67
N ALA A 21 -0.65 -23.70 -16.44
CA ALA A 21 -0.73 -23.76 -17.90
C ALA A 21 -1.75 -24.77 -18.46
N GLY A 22 -2.32 -25.61 -17.59
CA GLY A 22 -3.38 -26.57 -17.94
C GLY A 22 -4.80 -26.08 -17.63
N MET A 23 -4.95 -24.95 -16.94
CA MET A 23 -6.23 -24.32 -16.73
C MET A 23 -6.41 -23.25 -17.81
N ALA A 24 -7.17 -23.55 -18.85
CA ALA A 24 -7.74 -22.51 -19.69
C ALA A 24 -8.40 -21.48 -18.76
N PRO A 25 -8.22 -20.15 -18.97
CA PRO A 25 -8.92 -19.17 -18.17
C PRO A 25 -10.39 -19.52 -18.23
N ALA A 26 -10.98 -19.78 -17.05
CA ALA A 26 -12.43 -19.91 -16.99
C ALA A 26 -12.97 -18.67 -17.68
N SER A 27 -13.66 -18.84 -18.78
CA SER A 27 -14.28 -17.72 -19.49
C SER A 27 -15.33 -17.18 -18.53
N PHE A 28 -14.98 -16.13 -17.79
CA PHE A 28 -15.94 -15.33 -17.07
C PHE A 28 -16.79 -14.58 -18.11
N ALA A 29 -17.70 -15.33 -18.73
CA ALA A 29 -18.71 -14.74 -19.58
C ALA A 29 -19.54 -13.81 -18.70
N ALA A 30 -19.93 -12.67 -19.24
CA ALA A 30 -20.86 -11.76 -18.59
C ALA A 30 -22.19 -12.51 -18.35
N ASP A 31 -22.28 -13.14 -17.18
CA ASP A 31 -23.48 -13.82 -16.72
C ASP A 31 -24.26 -12.80 -15.86
N SER A 32 -25.43 -12.44 -16.33
CA SER A 32 -26.38 -11.58 -15.59
C SER A 32 -27.16 -12.39 -14.52
N GLY A 33 -26.66 -13.53 -14.13
CA GLY A 33 -27.27 -14.43 -13.14
C GLY A 33 -27.10 -13.94 -11.71
N VAL A 34 -28.02 -14.33 -10.83
CA VAL A 34 -27.89 -14.18 -9.39
C VAL A 34 -26.90 -15.24 -8.91
N HIS A 35 -25.70 -14.82 -8.50
CA HIS A 35 -24.70 -15.70 -7.93
C HIS A 35 -25.06 -16.11 -6.50
N THR A 36 -24.78 -17.35 -6.14
CA THR A 36 -24.90 -17.82 -4.76
C THR A 36 -23.73 -17.29 -3.92
N ASP A 37 -23.91 -17.18 -2.59
CA ASP A 37 -22.84 -16.78 -1.68
C ASP A 37 -21.57 -17.63 -1.83
N ALA A 38 -21.71 -18.92 -2.14
CA ALA A 38 -20.58 -19.83 -2.35
C ALA A 38 -19.80 -19.50 -3.63
N GLU A 39 -20.50 -19.18 -4.72
CA GLU A 39 -19.87 -18.74 -5.98
C GLU A 39 -19.12 -17.44 -5.81
N VAL A 40 -19.72 -16.47 -5.11
CA VAL A 40 -19.07 -15.19 -4.81
C VAL A 40 -17.83 -15.40 -3.96
N GLN A 41 -17.89 -16.24 -2.93
CA GLN A 41 -16.72 -16.58 -2.10
C GLN A 41 -15.60 -17.25 -2.90
N ALA A 42 -15.95 -18.10 -3.86
CA ALA A 42 -14.98 -18.73 -4.76
C ALA A 42 -14.30 -17.69 -5.69
N MET A 43 -15.09 -16.74 -6.24
CA MET A 43 -14.57 -15.66 -7.08
C MET A 43 -13.62 -14.74 -6.29
N VAL A 44 -13.96 -14.41 -5.05
CA VAL A 44 -13.16 -13.64 -4.10
C VAL A 44 -11.84 -14.35 -3.79
N ALA A 45 -11.89 -15.66 -3.51
CA ALA A 45 -10.70 -16.45 -3.22
C ALA A 45 -9.74 -16.53 -4.43
N GLU A 46 -10.27 -16.65 -5.64
CA GLU A 46 -9.47 -16.69 -6.87
C GLU A 46 -8.83 -15.31 -7.17
N GLU A 47 -9.58 -14.22 -7.02
CA GLU A 47 -9.05 -12.87 -7.18
C GLU A 47 -7.89 -12.61 -6.20
N LEU A 48 -8.07 -12.98 -4.94
CA LEU A 48 -7.06 -12.81 -3.91
C LEU A 48 -5.79 -13.61 -4.21
N LYS A 49 -5.94 -14.86 -4.68
CA LYS A 49 -4.83 -15.72 -5.10
C LYS A 49 -4.07 -15.09 -6.26
N LEU A 50 -4.77 -14.70 -7.33
CA LEU A 50 -4.17 -14.06 -8.51
C LEU A 50 -3.48 -12.73 -8.15
N SER A 51 -4.10 -11.94 -7.29
CA SER A 51 -3.54 -10.67 -6.81
C SER A 51 -2.19 -10.88 -6.08
N ARG A 52 -2.12 -11.91 -5.22
CA ARG A 52 -0.88 -12.28 -4.52
C ARG A 52 0.18 -12.82 -5.46
N GLU A 53 -0.19 -13.65 -6.42
CA GLU A 53 0.73 -14.21 -7.43
C GLU A 53 1.30 -13.12 -8.33
N VAL A 54 0.45 -12.21 -8.83
CA VAL A 54 0.89 -11.06 -9.64
C VAL A 54 1.81 -10.15 -8.83
N ALA A 55 1.52 -9.88 -7.56
CA ALA A 55 2.35 -9.07 -6.70
C ALA A 55 3.71 -9.72 -6.36
N PHE A 56 3.80 -11.04 -6.38
CA PHE A 56 5.04 -11.77 -6.12
C PHE A 56 6.08 -11.60 -7.22
N TYR A 57 5.67 -11.60 -8.49
CA TYR A 57 6.58 -11.51 -9.63
C TYR A 57 7.47 -10.25 -9.64
N PRO A 58 6.96 -9.05 -9.34
CA PRO A 58 7.75 -7.82 -9.37
C PRO A 58 8.97 -7.86 -8.47
N ALA A 59 8.84 -8.41 -7.28
CA ALA A 59 9.92 -8.44 -6.30
C ALA A 59 11.00 -9.46 -6.64
N ALA A 60 10.65 -10.55 -7.33
CA ALA A 60 11.59 -11.59 -7.75
C ALA A 60 12.48 -11.16 -8.93
N PHE A 61 12.03 -10.22 -9.76
CA PHE A 61 12.63 -9.87 -11.04
C PHE A 61 13.01 -8.38 -11.17
N ARG A 62 13.44 -7.76 -10.09
CA ARG A 62 13.61 -6.31 -9.91
C ARG A 62 14.37 -5.57 -11.03
N GLY A 63 15.29 -6.20 -11.75
CA GLY A 63 16.07 -5.57 -12.83
C GLY A 63 15.38 -5.59 -14.21
N ASP A 64 14.61 -6.63 -14.47
CA ASP A 64 13.96 -6.85 -15.77
C ASP A 64 12.48 -6.48 -15.75
N PHE A 65 11.92 -6.35 -14.55
CA PHE A 65 10.52 -6.11 -14.32
C PHE A 65 10.06 -4.72 -14.76
N ASP A 66 10.86 -3.69 -14.55
CA ASP A 66 10.57 -2.32 -14.99
C ASP A 66 10.34 -2.27 -16.50
N LYS A 67 11.23 -2.91 -17.24
CA LYS A 67 11.18 -3.03 -18.68
C LYS A 67 9.94 -3.82 -19.12
N PHE A 68 9.64 -4.89 -18.44
CA PHE A 68 8.47 -5.73 -18.66
C PHE A 68 7.16 -4.98 -18.49
N TYR A 69 6.97 -4.28 -17.36
CA TYR A 69 5.70 -3.68 -17.03
C TYR A 69 5.31 -2.50 -17.94
N VAL A 70 6.29 -1.70 -18.35
CA VAL A 70 6.09 -0.67 -19.37
C VAL A 70 5.53 -1.26 -20.67
N LEU A 71 6.02 -2.44 -21.02
CA LEU A 71 5.67 -3.12 -22.26
C LEU A 71 4.37 -3.91 -22.14
N PHE A 72 4.11 -4.52 -20.96
CA PHE A 72 2.95 -5.35 -20.71
C PHE A 72 1.61 -4.63 -21.01
N HIS A 73 1.48 -3.38 -20.60
CA HIS A 73 0.25 -2.62 -20.77
C HIS A 73 0.06 -2.04 -22.18
N LYS A 74 1.08 -2.07 -23.01
CA LYS A 74 1.06 -1.53 -24.39
C LYS A 74 1.17 -2.57 -25.48
N LEU A 75 1.58 -3.80 -25.14
CA LEU A 75 1.84 -4.86 -26.10
C LEU A 75 0.77 -5.96 -26.03
N SER A 76 0.40 -6.49 -27.19
CA SER A 76 -0.29 -7.76 -27.24
C SER A 76 0.65 -8.88 -26.74
N ARG A 77 0.10 -10.03 -26.35
CA ARG A 77 0.87 -11.20 -25.95
C ARG A 77 1.98 -11.54 -26.95
N ALA A 78 1.67 -11.54 -28.24
CA ALA A 78 2.63 -11.86 -29.30
C ALA A 78 3.77 -10.81 -29.44
N GLN A 79 3.46 -9.54 -29.15
CA GLN A 79 4.46 -8.48 -29.12
C GLN A 79 5.34 -8.58 -27.89
N TYR A 80 4.74 -8.92 -26.72
CA TYR A 80 5.44 -9.13 -25.48
C TYR A 80 6.47 -10.27 -25.58
N GLU A 81 6.10 -11.41 -26.17
CA GLU A 81 6.98 -12.57 -26.38
C GLU A 81 8.19 -12.27 -27.27
N LYS A 82 8.18 -11.15 -28.01
CA LYS A 82 9.21 -10.72 -28.95
C LYS A 82 10.00 -9.50 -28.52
N VAL A 83 9.79 -8.99 -27.33
CA VAL A 83 10.50 -7.79 -26.86
C VAL A 83 12.00 -8.03 -26.84
N ASP A 84 12.76 -7.14 -27.52
CA ASP A 84 14.21 -7.19 -27.67
C ASP A 84 14.75 -8.48 -28.33
N GLY A 85 13.94 -9.21 -29.08
CA GLY A 85 14.36 -10.41 -29.83
C GLY A 85 14.68 -11.63 -28.95
N ALA A 86 14.50 -11.55 -27.62
CA ALA A 86 14.64 -12.69 -26.74
C ALA A 86 13.54 -12.61 -25.65
N PRO A 87 12.97 -13.75 -25.25
CA PRO A 87 12.08 -13.77 -24.11
C PRO A 87 12.83 -13.26 -22.88
N VAL A 88 12.26 -12.30 -22.16
CA VAL A 88 12.82 -11.82 -20.89
C VAL A 88 12.82 -13.00 -19.92
N ALA A 89 14.02 -13.43 -19.51
CA ALA A 89 14.19 -14.64 -18.72
C ALA A 89 13.44 -14.52 -17.38
N GLY A 90 12.47 -15.41 -17.14
CA GLY A 90 11.68 -15.49 -15.92
C GLY A 90 10.39 -14.67 -15.93
N ILE A 91 10.18 -13.79 -16.91
CA ILE A 91 8.92 -13.10 -17.15
C ILE A 91 8.40 -13.62 -18.48
N ASN A 92 7.46 -14.49 -18.43
CA ASN A 92 7.00 -15.27 -19.57
C ASN A 92 5.50 -15.08 -19.81
N ALA A 93 4.99 -15.80 -20.80
CA ALA A 93 3.57 -15.84 -21.10
C ALA A 93 2.69 -16.12 -19.86
N SER A 94 3.19 -16.88 -18.90
CA SER A 94 2.44 -17.20 -17.67
C SER A 94 2.14 -15.96 -16.82
N HIS A 95 3.08 -15.02 -16.70
CA HIS A 95 2.82 -13.78 -15.97
C HIS A 95 1.81 -12.89 -16.71
N TYR A 96 1.91 -12.80 -18.03
CA TYR A 96 0.90 -12.12 -18.83
C TYR A 96 -0.49 -12.74 -18.60
N ASP A 97 -0.60 -14.06 -18.68
CA ASP A 97 -1.85 -14.78 -18.47
C ASP A 97 -2.42 -14.54 -17.06
N MET A 98 -1.58 -14.53 -16.02
CA MET A 98 -2.01 -14.19 -14.66
C MET A 98 -2.55 -12.76 -14.54
N CYS A 99 -1.91 -11.78 -15.16
CA CYS A 99 -2.39 -10.40 -15.15
C CYS A 99 -3.72 -10.25 -15.88
N VAL A 100 -3.90 -10.96 -17.00
CA VAL A 100 -5.18 -11.02 -17.71
C VAL A 100 -6.24 -11.67 -16.84
N ALA A 101 -5.94 -12.82 -16.23
CA ALA A 101 -6.86 -13.55 -15.35
C ALA A 101 -7.28 -12.68 -14.14
N LEU A 102 -6.34 -11.95 -13.53
CA LEU A 102 -6.64 -11.02 -12.43
C LEU A 102 -7.58 -9.90 -12.89
N THR A 103 -7.34 -9.34 -14.08
CA THR A 103 -8.19 -8.29 -14.62
C THR A 103 -9.62 -8.79 -14.87
N GLU A 104 -9.78 -9.97 -15.43
CA GLU A 104 -11.09 -10.57 -15.68
C GLU A 104 -11.80 -10.98 -14.38
N ALA A 105 -11.08 -11.55 -13.40
CA ALA A 105 -11.64 -11.86 -12.08
C ALA A 105 -12.18 -10.59 -11.39
N ARG A 106 -11.45 -9.48 -11.46
CA ARG A 106 -11.89 -8.18 -10.91
C ARG A 106 -13.09 -7.61 -11.63
N LYS A 107 -13.15 -7.70 -12.97
CA LYS A 107 -14.34 -7.29 -13.73
C LYS A 107 -15.57 -8.11 -13.33
N ALA A 108 -15.44 -9.43 -13.19
CA ALA A 108 -16.53 -10.30 -12.78
C ALA A 108 -17.04 -9.93 -11.38
N LEU A 109 -16.13 -9.73 -10.40
CA LEU A 109 -16.50 -9.30 -9.05
C LEU A 109 -17.23 -7.95 -9.01
N ARG A 110 -16.84 -7.00 -9.85
CA ARG A 110 -17.55 -5.71 -9.97
C ARG A 110 -19.00 -5.88 -10.43
N GLN A 111 -19.25 -6.80 -11.34
CA GLN A 111 -20.61 -7.07 -11.86
C GLN A 111 -21.52 -7.68 -10.78
N VAL A 112 -20.97 -8.48 -9.87
CA VAL A 112 -21.70 -9.10 -8.76
C VAL A 112 -22.12 -8.06 -7.70
N LYS A 113 -21.52 -6.87 -7.68
CA LYS A 113 -21.76 -5.80 -6.69
C LYS A 113 -21.70 -6.27 -5.23
N ASP A 114 -20.84 -7.25 -4.93
CA ASP A 114 -20.72 -7.79 -3.58
C ASP A 114 -19.90 -6.87 -2.67
N PRO A 115 -20.50 -6.36 -1.57
CA PRO A 115 -19.76 -5.59 -0.57
C PRO A 115 -18.68 -6.39 0.18
N LYS A 116 -18.69 -7.73 0.05
CA LYS A 116 -17.67 -8.64 0.61
C LYS A 116 -16.49 -8.91 -0.35
N SER A 117 -16.48 -8.32 -1.55
CA SER A 117 -15.33 -8.38 -2.44
C SER A 117 -14.05 -8.01 -1.69
N THR A 118 -12.99 -8.79 -1.86
CA THR A 118 -11.72 -8.58 -1.15
C THR A 118 -10.99 -7.32 -1.59
N ALA A 119 -11.22 -6.81 -2.79
CA ALA A 119 -10.62 -5.57 -3.26
C ALA A 119 -11.67 -4.46 -3.28
N TRP A 120 -11.43 -3.39 -2.51
CA TRP A 120 -12.33 -2.24 -2.46
C TRP A 120 -11.80 -1.11 -3.32
N GLU A 121 -12.38 -0.90 -4.50
CA GLU A 121 -12.08 0.28 -5.30
C GLU A 121 -12.48 1.55 -4.53
N ILE A 122 -11.56 2.49 -4.44
CA ILE A 122 -11.75 3.71 -3.64
C ILE A 122 -12.32 4.87 -4.45
N TRP A 123 -12.22 4.83 -5.77
CA TRP A 123 -12.82 5.80 -6.67
C TRP A 123 -14.15 5.31 -7.24
N GLY A 124 -15.11 6.23 -7.44
CA GLY A 124 -16.35 5.95 -8.13
C GLY A 124 -16.17 5.81 -9.64
N ASP A 125 -17.17 6.14 -10.43
CA ASP A 125 -17.10 6.06 -11.90
C ASP A 125 -16.01 6.98 -12.47
N GLN A 126 -15.85 8.16 -11.88
CA GLN A 126 -14.81 9.12 -12.22
C GLN A 126 -13.64 9.02 -11.22
N MET A 127 -12.43 9.13 -11.72
CA MET A 127 -11.20 9.18 -10.92
C MET A 127 -10.50 10.52 -11.17
N ALA A 128 -10.09 11.21 -10.12
CA ALA A 128 -9.30 12.42 -10.24
C ALA A 128 -7.91 12.07 -10.79
N VAL A 129 -7.56 12.59 -11.96
CA VAL A 129 -6.33 12.28 -12.67
C VAL A 129 -5.99 13.41 -13.64
N GLU A 130 -4.69 13.62 -13.85
CA GLU A 130 -4.21 14.50 -14.92
C GLU A 130 -4.53 13.87 -16.30
N SER A 131 -5.09 14.66 -17.20
CA SER A 131 -5.40 14.23 -18.57
C SER A 131 -4.92 15.32 -19.56
N PRO A 132 -4.14 14.96 -20.58
CA PRO A 132 -3.66 13.60 -20.91
C PRO A 132 -2.50 13.17 -19.99
N LEU A 133 -2.42 11.88 -19.73
CA LEU A 133 -1.25 11.30 -19.04
C LEU A 133 0.01 11.46 -19.91
N PRO A 134 1.18 11.67 -19.31
CA PRO A 134 2.45 11.70 -20.05
C PRO A 134 2.64 10.42 -20.88
N THR A 135 3.06 10.56 -22.12
CA THR A 135 3.19 9.43 -23.07
C THR A 135 4.60 8.84 -23.13
N ASN A 136 5.59 9.53 -22.58
CA ASN A 136 7.01 9.12 -22.58
C ASN A 136 7.33 8.28 -21.32
N TRP A 137 6.69 7.15 -21.20
CA TRP A 137 6.73 6.31 -20.01
C TRP A 137 7.98 5.44 -20.00
N THR A 138 8.92 5.79 -19.15
CA THR A 138 9.99 4.92 -18.71
C THR A 138 9.72 4.51 -17.26
N ASN A 139 9.91 3.24 -16.91
CA ASN A 139 9.65 2.72 -15.54
C ASN A 139 8.20 2.86 -15.07
N CYS A 140 7.26 2.45 -15.90
CA CYS A 140 5.82 2.51 -15.59
C CYS A 140 5.27 1.13 -15.25
N TYR A 141 4.54 1.04 -14.12
CA TYR A 141 3.91 -0.17 -13.64
C TYR A 141 2.39 -0.16 -13.79
N ASP A 142 1.80 1.02 -13.88
CA ASP A 142 0.37 1.16 -14.07
C ASP A 142 0.03 1.54 -15.51
N ASN A 143 -1.08 1.04 -16.01
CA ASN A 143 -1.68 1.46 -17.27
C ASN A 143 -2.68 2.61 -17.05
N GLU A 144 -3.17 3.19 -18.14
CA GLU A 144 -4.16 4.26 -18.13
C GLU A 144 -5.49 3.86 -17.44
N GLY A 145 -5.77 2.57 -17.37
CA GLY A 145 -6.99 2.02 -16.75
C GLY A 145 -6.79 1.56 -15.30
N PHE A 146 -5.60 1.76 -14.71
CA PHE A 146 -5.39 1.35 -13.33
C PHE A 146 -6.32 2.10 -12.39
N ARG A 147 -7.04 1.35 -11.55
CA ARG A 147 -7.93 1.91 -10.53
C ARG A 147 -7.42 1.55 -9.13
N PRO A 148 -7.12 2.56 -8.31
CA PRO A 148 -6.68 2.36 -6.93
C PRO A 148 -7.70 1.62 -6.09
N PHE A 149 -7.20 0.77 -5.19
CA PHE A 149 -8.06 -0.03 -4.32
C PHE A 149 -7.38 -0.34 -2.98
N LEU A 150 -8.17 -0.78 -2.01
CA LEU A 150 -7.73 -1.31 -0.73
C LEU A 150 -7.85 -2.83 -0.73
N ASP A 151 -6.82 -3.53 -0.26
CA ASP A 151 -6.88 -4.93 0.15
C ASP A 151 -7.19 -4.97 1.64
N PRO A 152 -8.42 -5.30 2.07
CA PRO A 152 -8.82 -5.24 3.46
C PRO A 152 -8.40 -6.49 4.25
N TYR A 153 -7.86 -6.27 5.43
CA TYR A 153 -7.58 -7.24 6.48
C TYR A 153 -8.48 -6.92 7.67
N MET A 154 -9.72 -7.34 7.58
CA MET A 154 -10.76 -7.02 8.57
C MET A 154 -10.78 -8.02 9.72
N LEU A 155 -10.83 -7.51 10.94
CA LEU A 155 -11.10 -8.34 12.11
C LEU A 155 -12.59 -8.76 12.16
N PRO A 156 -12.91 -9.96 12.70
CA PRO A 156 -14.27 -10.45 12.68
C PRO A 156 -15.23 -9.65 13.60
N HIS A 157 -14.71 -8.99 14.66
CA HIS A 157 -15.51 -8.29 15.67
C HIS A 157 -15.27 -6.79 15.61
N GLN A 158 -15.94 -6.10 14.71
CA GLN A 158 -15.74 -4.67 14.44
C GLN A 158 -15.99 -3.73 15.64
N GLY A 159 -16.81 -4.10 16.59
CA GLY A 159 -17.00 -3.36 17.85
C GLY A 159 -15.82 -3.40 18.82
N LYS A 160 -14.81 -4.24 18.58
CA LYS A 160 -13.63 -4.42 19.42
C LYS A 160 -12.33 -3.97 18.76
N VAL A 161 -12.37 -3.46 17.53
CA VAL A 161 -11.17 -2.98 16.84
C VAL A 161 -10.62 -1.74 17.53
N LYS A 162 -9.30 -1.59 17.59
CA LYS A 162 -8.62 -0.43 18.15
C LYS A 162 -8.64 0.78 17.19
N GLY A 163 -8.77 0.53 15.89
CA GLY A 163 -8.78 1.53 14.83
C GLY A 163 -8.46 0.88 13.48
N ASN A 164 -8.14 1.71 12.49
CA ASN A 164 -7.92 1.33 11.11
C ASN A 164 -6.53 1.81 10.65
N VAL A 165 -5.71 0.94 10.10
CA VAL A 165 -4.36 1.25 9.63
C VAL A 165 -4.31 1.07 8.12
N ILE A 166 -4.03 2.14 7.37
CA ILE A 166 -3.74 2.08 5.94
C ILE A 166 -2.24 1.87 5.79
N ILE A 167 -1.86 0.87 5.00
CA ILE A 167 -0.47 0.48 4.76
C ILE A 167 -0.11 0.82 3.32
N ILE A 168 0.97 1.57 3.14
CA ILE A 168 1.43 2.08 1.87
C ILE A 168 2.85 1.56 1.60
N ALA A 169 2.97 0.54 0.76
CA ALA A 169 4.27 0.01 0.38
C ALA A 169 5.11 1.04 -0.40
N GLY A 170 6.42 0.93 -0.26
CA GLY A 170 7.40 1.66 -1.06
C GLY A 170 7.55 1.10 -2.47
N GLY A 171 8.66 1.44 -3.11
CA GLY A 171 9.00 1.03 -4.48
C GLY A 171 9.32 2.19 -5.42
N GLY A 172 9.75 3.35 -4.88
CA GLY A 172 10.22 4.49 -5.66
C GLY A 172 9.16 5.09 -6.59
N SER A 173 7.88 4.94 -6.28
CA SER A 173 6.75 5.31 -7.14
C SER A 173 6.75 4.60 -8.51
N THR A 174 7.55 3.57 -8.68
CA THR A 174 7.57 2.74 -9.91
C THR A 174 6.82 1.42 -9.73
N HIS A 175 6.73 0.93 -8.51
CA HIS A 175 6.01 -0.29 -8.14
C HIS A 175 5.54 -0.23 -6.67
N ARG A 176 4.88 -1.29 -6.21
CA ARG A 176 4.42 -1.46 -4.82
C ARG A 176 5.06 -2.72 -4.26
N ASN A 177 5.98 -2.58 -3.30
CA ASN A 177 6.72 -3.69 -2.69
C ASN A 177 5.87 -4.43 -1.64
N ASN A 178 4.65 -4.83 -2.00
CA ASN A 178 3.66 -5.37 -1.08
C ASN A 178 4.09 -6.67 -0.39
N VAL A 179 4.95 -7.47 -1.04
CA VAL A 179 5.45 -8.74 -0.46
C VAL A 179 6.27 -8.53 0.80
N VAL A 180 6.97 -7.37 0.89
CA VAL A 180 7.83 -7.03 2.03
C VAL A 180 7.17 -5.99 2.94
N GLU A 181 6.50 -4.99 2.36
CA GLU A 181 6.08 -3.76 3.02
C GLU A 181 4.55 -3.58 3.07
N GLY A 182 3.78 -4.48 2.47
CA GLY A 182 2.32 -4.44 2.45
C GLY A 182 1.70 -5.55 3.29
N TYR A 183 1.61 -6.75 2.73
CA TYR A 183 0.85 -7.86 3.31
C TYR A 183 1.35 -8.33 4.68
N PRO A 184 2.67 -8.54 4.92
CA PRO A 184 3.14 -8.94 6.24
C PRO A 184 2.88 -7.86 7.32
N VAL A 185 2.92 -6.60 6.92
CA VAL A 185 2.63 -5.47 7.81
C VAL A 185 1.15 -5.42 8.16
N ALA A 186 0.26 -5.69 7.20
CA ALA A 186 -1.18 -5.79 7.46
C ALA A 186 -1.50 -6.93 8.43
N GLU A 187 -0.88 -8.08 8.25
CA GLU A 187 -1.02 -9.22 9.15
C GLU A 187 -0.54 -8.88 10.57
N TYR A 188 0.59 -8.18 10.70
CA TYR A 188 1.09 -7.72 11.99
C TYR A 188 0.09 -6.81 12.71
N PHE A 189 -0.39 -5.74 12.06
CA PHE A 189 -1.35 -4.82 12.69
C PHE A 189 -2.69 -5.49 13.00
N ASN A 190 -3.10 -6.45 12.18
CA ASN A 190 -4.29 -7.26 12.43
C ASN A 190 -4.16 -8.06 13.74
N GLN A 191 -2.97 -8.67 13.98
CA GLN A 191 -2.65 -9.35 15.23
C GLN A 191 -2.64 -8.40 16.45
N GLN A 192 -2.35 -7.11 16.24
CA GLN A 192 -2.39 -6.09 17.29
C GLN A 192 -3.81 -5.55 17.58
N GLY A 193 -4.83 -6.02 16.88
CA GLY A 193 -6.22 -5.64 17.09
C GLY A 193 -6.72 -4.46 16.26
N TYR A 194 -6.02 -4.14 15.18
CA TYR A 194 -6.44 -3.13 14.20
C TYR A 194 -7.01 -3.79 12.94
N ASN A 195 -8.01 -3.17 12.31
CA ASN A 195 -8.21 -3.44 10.90
C ASN A 195 -7.02 -2.88 10.11
N ALA A 196 -6.58 -3.61 9.11
CA ALA A 196 -5.49 -3.17 8.25
C ALA A 196 -5.93 -3.18 6.78
N PHE A 197 -5.41 -2.22 6.01
CA PHE A 197 -5.79 -2.04 4.60
C PHE A 197 -4.53 -1.74 3.79
N VAL A 198 -4.16 -2.62 2.87
CA VAL A 198 -3.03 -2.36 1.97
C VAL A 198 -3.53 -1.54 0.80
N LEU A 199 -3.05 -0.31 0.69
CA LEU A 199 -3.41 0.60 -0.38
C LEU A 199 -2.62 0.30 -1.66
N GLN A 200 -3.34 -0.09 -2.69
CA GLN A 200 -2.84 -0.15 -4.06
C GLN A 200 -3.04 1.23 -4.72
N ARG A 201 -2.18 2.21 -4.33
CA ARG A 201 -2.20 3.54 -4.93
C ARG A 201 -1.63 3.53 -6.34
N ARG A 202 -1.94 4.54 -7.13
CA ARG A 202 -1.27 4.76 -8.43
C ARG A 202 0.24 4.92 -8.23
N VAL A 203 1.00 4.49 -9.21
CA VAL A 203 2.45 4.74 -9.36
C VAL A 203 2.69 5.28 -10.77
N ASN A 204 3.95 5.49 -11.16
CA ASN A 204 4.25 5.98 -12.50
C ASN A 204 3.46 5.16 -13.56
N PRO A 205 2.89 5.80 -14.57
CA PRO A 205 3.13 7.17 -15.07
C PRO A 205 2.30 8.27 -14.40
N TYR A 206 1.47 7.93 -13.44
CA TYR A 206 0.62 8.91 -12.77
C TYR A 206 1.45 9.92 -11.96
N ALA A 207 0.99 11.15 -11.92
CA ALA A 207 1.67 12.22 -11.21
C ALA A 207 1.76 11.96 -9.69
N ALA A 208 2.74 12.57 -9.03
CA ALA A 208 2.88 12.44 -7.57
C ALA A 208 1.64 12.92 -6.82
N VAL A 209 0.94 13.93 -7.35
CA VAL A 209 -0.31 14.44 -6.78
C VAL A 209 -1.44 13.41 -6.87
N ASP A 210 -1.50 12.62 -7.94
CA ASP A 210 -2.48 11.54 -8.05
C ASP A 210 -2.28 10.48 -6.96
N GLN A 211 -1.02 10.16 -6.64
CA GLN A 211 -0.68 9.25 -5.55
C GLN A 211 -1.08 9.80 -4.17
N GLN A 212 -0.98 11.11 -3.97
CA GLN A 212 -1.48 11.79 -2.76
C GLN A 212 -3.01 11.71 -2.67
N LEU A 213 -3.69 11.97 -3.78
CA LEU A 213 -5.16 11.89 -3.85
C LEU A 213 -5.66 10.47 -3.55
N ASP A 214 -4.93 9.43 -3.97
CA ASP A 214 -5.31 8.05 -3.66
C ASP A 214 -5.26 7.75 -2.16
N LEU A 215 -4.21 8.18 -1.45
CA LEU A 215 -4.15 8.00 0.00
C LEU A 215 -5.20 8.83 0.73
N ALA A 216 -5.39 10.10 0.34
CA ALA A 216 -6.43 10.94 0.90
C ALA A 216 -7.82 10.34 0.66
N ARG A 217 -8.06 9.83 -0.56
CA ARG A 217 -9.30 9.14 -0.91
C ARG A 217 -9.51 7.86 -0.12
N ALA A 218 -8.46 7.08 0.12
CA ALA A 218 -8.54 5.86 0.93
C ALA A 218 -8.95 6.17 2.38
N ILE A 219 -8.40 7.24 2.99
CA ILE A 219 -8.76 7.70 4.33
C ILE A 219 -10.25 8.08 4.37
N ARG A 220 -10.69 8.91 3.41
CA ARG A 220 -12.09 9.36 3.27
C ARG A 220 -13.03 8.18 3.01
N PHE A 221 -12.60 7.23 2.19
CA PHE A 221 -13.37 6.05 1.82
C PHE A 221 -13.72 5.18 3.04
N LEU A 222 -12.77 4.97 3.96
CA LEU A 222 -13.05 4.22 5.19
C LEU A 222 -14.12 4.90 6.04
N ARG A 223 -14.10 6.23 6.12
CA ARG A 223 -15.11 7.01 6.86
C ARG A 223 -16.48 6.98 6.21
N ALA A 224 -16.54 7.28 4.92
CA ALA A 224 -17.79 7.29 4.17
C ALA A 224 -18.49 5.92 4.13
N ASN A 225 -17.70 4.84 4.17
CA ASN A 225 -18.21 3.48 4.05
C ASN A 225 -18.25 2.71 5.38
N ALA A 226 -18.18 3.40 6.52
CA ALA A 226 -18.23 2.80 7.84
C ALA A 226 -19.39 1.80 8.01
N SER A 227 -20.59 2.23 7.62
CA SER A 227 -21.82 1.45 7.74
C SER A 227 -21.92 0.36 6.65
N THR A 228 -21.72 0.76 5.39
CA THR A 228 -21.94 -0.13 4.21
C THR A 228 -20.96 -1.29 4.17
N LYS A 229 -19.74 -1.11 4.70
CA LYS A 229 -18.69 -2.14 4.76
C LYS A 229 -18.47 -2.67 6.18
N ASN A 230 -19.29 -2.27 7.13
CA ASN A 230 -19.19 -2.66 8.53
C ASN A 230 -17.78 -2.43 9.10
N ILE A 231 -17.24 -1.21 8.97
CA ILE A 231 -15.92 -0.83 9.48
C ILE A 231 -16.10 -0.15 10.83
N GLY A 232 -15.53 -0.75 11.87
CA GLY A 232 -15.52 -0.15 13.22
C GLY A 232 -14.48 0.96 13.36
N LYS A 233 -14.70 1.90 14.27
CA LYS A 233 -13.72 2.93 14.65
C LYS A 233 -13.15 3.76 13.49
N THR A 234 -13.99 4.18 12.56
CA THR A 234 -13.56 5.00 11.41
C THR A 234 -13.18 6.44 11.78
N ASP A 235 -13.41 6.86 13.00
CA ASP A 235 -12.86 8.06 13.63
C ASP A 235 -11.34 7.93 13.87
N ILE A 236 -10.82 6.70 13.97
CA ILE A 236 -9.40 6.38 14.13
C ILE A 236 -8.87 5.76 12.84
N VAL A 237 -8.26 6.58 12.00
CA VAL A 237 -7.57 6.17 10.78
C VAL A 237 -6.11 6.61 10.84
N MET A 238 -5.21 5.66 10.73
CA MET A 238 -3.76 5.84 10.79
C MET A 238 -3.12 5.38 9.48
N ALA A 239 -1.91 5.84 9.22
CA ALA A 239 -1.16 5.41 8.06
C ALA A 239 0.26 4.96 8.42
N VAL A 240 0.67 3.81 7.88
CA VAL A 240 2.03 3.27 7.94
C VAL A 240 2.55 3.17 6.51
N GLY A 241 3.60 3.89 6.19
CA GLY A 241 4.12 3.94 4.83
C GLY A 241 5.63 3.77 4.77
N PHE A 242 6.08 3.10 3.73
CA PHE A 242 7.47 2.71 3.53
C PHE A 242 8.09 3.47 2.36
N SER A 243 9.29 4.05 2.52
CA SER A 243 9.99 4.70 1.40
C SER A 243 9.08 5.71 0.67
N ALA A 244 8.82 5.52 -0.61
CA ALA A 244 7.87 6.33 -1.37
C ALA A 244 6.45 6.35 -0.75
N GLY A 245 6.03 5.31 -0.04
CA GLY A 245 4.78 5.29 0.72
C GLY A 245 4.84 6.19 1.96
N GLY A 246 5.98 6.25 2.65
CA GLY A 246 6.22 7.18 3.75
C GLY A 246 6.26 8.63 3.27
N MET A 247 6.93 8.91 2.14
CA MET A 247 6.88 10.22 1.48
C MET A 247 5.45 10.63 1.12
N ASN A 248 4.64 9.68 0.63
CA ASN A 248 3.25 9.92 0.28
C ASN A 248 2.42 10.31 1.51
N ILE A 249 2.67 9.71 2.70
CA ILE A 249 2.05 10.14 3.96
C ILE A 249 2.41 11.59 4.27
N MET A 250 3.68 11.96 4.23
CA MET A 250 4.13 13.32 4.53
C MET A 250 3.51 14.35 3.56
N GLN A 251 3.41 14.00 2.29
CA GLN A 251 2.76 14.83 1.27
C GLN A 251 1.27 14.99 1.53
N VAL A 252 0.57 13.93 1.94
CA VAL A 252 -0.87 14.01 2.27
C VAL A 252 -1.09 14.88 3.49
N ILE A 253 -0.27 14.76 4.53
CA ILE A 253 -0.35 15.62 5.72
C ILE A 253 -0.17 17.11 5.34
N ALA A 254 0.74 17.41 4.42
CA ALA A 254 0.98 18.79 3.99
C ALA A 254 -0.10 19.35 3.05
N ASN A 255 -0.63 18.51 2.13
CA ASN A 255 -1.40 19.00 0.99
C ASN A 255 -2.86 18.53 0.95
N GLN A 256 -3.21 17.41 1.60
CA GLN A 256 -4.50 16.72 1.45
C GLN A 256 -5.14 16.44 2.82
N TYR A 257 -5.42 17.49 3.60
CA TYR A 257 -5.95 17.39 4.96
C TYR A 257 -7.41 17.84 5.05
N GLY A 258 -8.10 17.44 6.09
CA GLY A 258 -9.48 17.81 6.36
C GLY A 258 -10.45 17.40 5.25
N SER A 259 -11.59 18.04 5.23
CA SER A 259 -12.63 17.89 4.20
C SER A 259 -12.59 18.97 3.11
N GLN A 260 -11.70 19.97 3.24
CA GLN A 260 -11.61 21.12 2.35
C GLN A 260 -10.64 20.98 1.18
N THR A 261 -9.69 20.04 1.24
CA THR A 261 -8.71 19.79 0.18
C THR A 261 -9.21 18.73 -0.82
N THR A 262 -10.36 18.99 -1.40
CA THR A 262 -11.02 18.07 -2.33
C THR A 262 -10.33 18.03 -3.70
N PRO A 263 -10.46 16.92 -4.46
CA PRO A 263 -9.75 16.74 -5.73
C PRO A 263 -10.07 17.79 -6.80
N ASP A 264 -11.26 18.40 -6.79
CA ASP A 264 -11.67 19.48 -7.70
C ASP A 264 -10.82 20.76 -7.55
N LYS A 265 -10.12 20.93 -6.41
CA LYS A 265 -9.16 22.03 -6.22
C LYS A 265 -7.89 21.86 -7.05
N ILE A 266 -7.63 20.64 -7.48
CA ILE A 266 -6.46 20.28 -8.31
C ILE A 266 -6.90 20.04 -9.75
N TYR A 267 -8.00 19.33 -9.93
CA TYR A 267 -8.59 18.95 -11.21
C TYR A 267 -10.00 19.53 -11.32
N PRO A 268 -10.15 20.74 -11.89
CA PRO A 268 -11.45 21.46 -11.91
C PRO A 268 -12.58 20.73 -12.64
N ASP A 269 -12.25 19.81 -13.55
CA ASP A 269 -13.22 19.00 -14.29
C ASP A 269 -13.69 17.76 -13.51
N TYR A 270 -13.07 17.47 -12.37
CA TYR A 270 -13.49 16.38 -11.51
C TYR A 270 -14.71 16.78 -10.67
N VAL A 271 -15.72 15.93 -10.67
CA VAL A 271 -16.94 16.13 -9.87
C VAL A 271 -16.83 15.33 -8.57
N CYS A 272 -16.71 16.03 -7.45
CA CYS A 272 -16.64 15.41 -6.12
C CYS A 272 -17.90 14.61 -5.82
N ASP A 273 -17.71 13.41 -5.24
CA ASP A 273 -18.79 12.60 -4.69
C ASP A 273 -18.84 12.73 -3.14
N ALA A 274 -19.73 11.98 -2.50
CA ALA A 274 -19.90 12.02 -1.04
C ALA A 274 -18.61 11.62 -0.26
N VAL A 275 -17.79 10.77 -0.82
CA VAL A 275 -16.52 10.35 -0.19
C VAL A 275 -15.53 11.50 -0.12
N ASP A 276 -15.47 12.36 -1.12
CA ASP A 276 -14.52 13.48 -1.17
C ASP A 276 -14.76 14.53 -0.08
N HIS A 277 -15.95 14.56 0.50
CA HIS A 277 -16.34 15.49 1.55
C HIS A 277 -16.02 14.98 2.97
N GLU A 278 -15.58 13.75 3.11
CA GLU A 278 -15.06 13.24 4.37
C GLU A 278 -13.68 13.85 4.69
N SER A 279 -13.26 13.79 5.96
CA SER A 279 -11.91 14.25 6.35
C SER A 279 -10.82 13.29 5.89
N ALA A 280 -9.73 13.82 5.36
CA ALA A 280 -8.49 13.09 5.07
C ALA A 280 -7.46 13.14 6.23
N ASP A 281 -7.84 13.64 7.40
CA ASP A 281 -6.94 13.73 8.55
C ASP A 281 -6.58 12.35 9.09
N LEU A 282 -5.32 12.18 9.45
CA LEU A 282 -4.80 11.00 10.12
C LEU A 282 -4.74 11.22 11.63
N GLN A 283 -5.02 10.20 12.43
CA GLN A 283 -4.86 10.25 13.88
C GLN A 283 -3.41 9.95 14.31
N VAL A 284 -2.68 9.16 13.55
CA VAL A 284 -1.23 8.94 13.69
C VAL A 284 -0.62 8.62 12.33
N ALA A 285 0.59 9.09 12.09
CA ALA A 285 1.37 8.82 10.88
C ALA A 285 2.70 8.15 11.21
N VAL A 286 3.04 7.09 10.46
CA VAL A 286 4.24 6.28 10.70
C VAL A 286 5.03 6.14 9.38
N PRO A 287 5.84 7.16 8.99
CA PRO A 287 6.73 7.07 7.84
C PRO A 287 7.98 6.25 8.17
N ILE A 288 8.10 5.07 7.55
CA ILE A 288 9.24 4.17 7.67
C ILE A 288 10.20 4.44 6.50
N TYR A 289 11.43 4.82 6.79
CA TYR A 289 12.46 5.28 5.84
C TYR A 289 11.90 6.14 4.67
N GLY A 290 10.91 6.97 5.00
CA GLY A 290 10.22 7.87 4.09
C GLY A 290 9.91 9.24 4.68
N LEU A 291 10.59 9.62 5.76
CA LEU A 291 10.42 10.90 6.44
C LEU A 291 11.16 12.01 5.67
N PHE A 292 10.45 12.70 4.77
CA PHE A 292 10.97 13.82 4.01
C PHE A 292 10.05 15.04 4.17
N THR A 293 10.64 16.21 4.45
CA THR A 293 9.93 17.48 4.62
C THR A 293 10.23 18.47 3.50
N THR A 294 11.33 18.26 2.78
CA THR A 294 11.81 19.19 1.76
C THR A 294 10.72 19.51 0.72
N GLY A 295 10.41 20.81 0.60
CA GLY A 295 9.41 21.32 -0.34
C GLY A 295 7.95 21.13 0.09
N LEU A 296 7.70 20.72 1.34
CA LEU A 296 6.37 20.57 1.91
C LEU A 296 6.06 21.74 2.86
N ASP A 297 4.84 22.27 2.76
CA ASP A 297 4.33 23.33 3.64
C ASP A 297 3.24 22.77 4.57
N PHE A 298 3.63 22.48 5.79
CA PHE A 298 2.71 21.93 6.82
C PHE A 298 1.93 23.03 7.55
N SER A 299 2.25 24.30 7.36
CA SER A 299 1.65 25.41 8.13
C SER A 299 0.15 25.59 7.86
N LYS A 300 -0.32 25.10 6.73
CA LYS A 300 -1.72 25.20 6.31
C LYS A 300 -2.61 24.11 6.92
N ASN A 301 -2.02 23.04 7.44
CA ASN A 301 -2.79 21.98 8.07
C ASN A 301 -2.97 22.27 9.58
N PRO A 302 -4.19 22.61 10.03
CA PRO A 302 -4.45 22.86 11.45
C PRO A 302 -4.46 21.58 12.30
N ASN A 303 -4.56 20.39 11.66
CA ASN A 303 -4.77 19.08 12.28
C ASN A 303 -3.56 18.16 12.05
N LEU A 304 -2.34 18.67 12.32
CA LEU A 304 -1.14 17.85 12.18
C LEU A 304 -1.18 16.63 13.11
N PRO A 305 -1.06 15.40 12.59
CA PRO A 305 -1.09 14.20 13.42
C PRO A 305 0.22 14.03 14.21
N PRO A 306 0.19 13.25 15.30
CA PRO A 306 1.41 12.65 15.85
C PRO A 306 2.18 11.86 14.80
N VAL A 307 3.51 11.95 14.80
CA VAL A 307 4.38 11.28 13.81
C VAL A 307 5.43 10.42 14.52
N PHE A 308 5.52 9.15 14.11
CA PHE A 308 6.58 8.24 14.50
C PHE A 308 7.43 7.84 13.31
N GLY A 309 8.62 8.43 13.15
CA GLY A 309 9.54 8.15 12.06
C GLY A 309 10.49 6.99 12.37
N VAL A 310 10.86 6.20 11.37
CA VAL A 310 11.86 5.12 11.47
C VAL A 310 12.81 5.16 10.29
N VAL A 311 14.10 4.98 10.52
CA VAL A 311 15.10 4.80 9.45
C VAL A 311 16.23 3.88 9.91
N GLY A 312 16.83 3.15 8.99
CA GLY A 312 18.06 2.40 9.22
C GLY A 312 19.29 3.29 9.08
N GLN A 313 20.26 3.19 9.97
CA GLN A 313 21.52 3.92 9.87
C GLN A 313 22.33 3.53 8.61
N LYS A 314 22.17 2.29 8.14
CA LYS A 314 22.79 1.77 6.92
C LYS A 314 21.94 1.98 5.66
N ASP A 315 20.83 2.69 5.81
CA ASP A 315 19.96 3.07 4.69
C ASP A 315 20.67 4.11 3.82
N SER A 316 20.76 3.85 2.52
CA SER A 316 21.40 4.75 1.54
C SER A 316 20.71 6.11 1.44
N LEU A 317 19.44 6.21 1.86
CA LEU A 317 18.65 7.45 1.87
C LEU A 317 18.71 8.16 3.25
N SER A 318 19.37 7.60 4.26
CA SER A 318 19.45 8.18 5.61
C SER A 318 20.00 9.60 5.60
N ALA A 319 21.02 9.86 4.78
CA ALA A 319 21.62 11.21 4.63
C ALA A 319 20.60 12.26 4.11
N MET A 320 19.55 11.85 3.42
CA MET A 320 18.47 12.75 2.96
C MET A 320 17.37 12.94 4.02
N MET A 321 17.13 11.93 4.86
CA MET A 321 16.08 11.95 5.87
C MET A 321 16.50 12.57 7.19
N LEU A 322 17.73 12.28 7.66
CA LEU A 322 18.22 12.75 8.95
C LEU A 322 18.23 14.29 9.08
N PRO A 323 18.57 15.08 8.05
CA PRO A 323 18.45 16.53 8.11
C PRO A 323 17.03 17.07 8.34
N SER A 324 15.98 16.28 8.02
CA SER A 324 14.60 16.67 8.26
C SER A 324 14.15 16.52 9.73
N LEU A 325 14.92 15.84 10.58
CA LEU A 325 14.51 15.56 11.97
C LEU A 325 14.32 16.83 12.81
N PRO A 326 15.21 17.85 12.80
CA PRO A 326 14.99 19.07 13.56
C PRO A 326 13.74 19.82 13.10
N GLU A 327 13.48 19.83 11.80
CA GLU A 327 12.29 20.45 11.23
C GLU A 327 11.02 19.71 11.67
N CYS A 328 11.00 18.38 11.58
CA CYS A 328 9.89 17.57 12.08
C CYS A 328 9.59 17.81 13.57
N ALA A 329 10.63 17.90 14.40
CA ALA A 329 10.48 18.15 15.84
C ALA A 329 9.91 19.55 16.14
N MET A 330 10.07 20.50 15.23
CA MET A 330 9.48 21.85 15.34
C MET A 330 8.04 21.90 14.81
N ILE A 331 7.75 21.16 13.74
CA ILE A 331 6.45 21.19 13.07
C ILE A 331 5.43 20.35 13.83
N PHE A 332 5.77 19.10 14.15
CA PHE A 332 4.86 18.16 14.79
C PHE A 332 4.96 18.26 16.31
N LYS A 333 3.88 18.67 16.96
CA LYS A 333 3.83 18.80 18.43
C LYS A 333 4.13 17.49 19.16
N ASP A 334 3.88 16.38 18.49
CA ASP A 334 4.08 15.03 18.98
C ASP A 334 4.85 14.24 17.93
N PHE A 335 6.17 14.21 18.10
CA PHE A 335 7.11 13.58 17.19
C PHE A 335 8.05 12.63 17.94
N SER A 336 8.17 11.42 17.43
CA SER A 336 9.17 10.45 17.87
C SER A 336 9.91 9.88 16.66
N PHE A 337 11.15 9.47 16.88
CA PHE A 337 11.98 8.95 15.82
C PHE A 337 12.85 7.78 16.31
N TYR A 338 12.94 6.73 15.51
CA TYR A 338 13.81 5.60 15.76
C TYR A 338 14.85 5.43 14.66
N LEU A 339 16.12 5.54 15.01
CA LEU A 339 17.27 5.26 14.14
C LEU A 339 17.82 3.88 14.46
N ALA A 340 17.52 2.90 13.61
CA ALA A 340 17.99 1.53 13.76
C ALA A 340 19.42 1.36 13.20
N PRO A 341 20.41 0.93 14.00
CA PRO A 341 21.81 0.95 13.58
C PRO A 341 22.19 -0.11 12.55
N ASP A 342 21.39 -1.14 12.37
CA ASP A 342 21.76 -2.33 11.60
C ASP A 342 21.14 -2.40 10.21
N ALA A 343 20.11 -1.63 9.91
CA ALA A 343 19.26 -1.86 8.75
C ALA A 343 19.59 -0.99 7.53
N PRO A 344 19.63 -1.58 6.33
CA PRO A 344 19.58 -0.87 5.07
C PRO A 344 18.14 -0.45 4.71
N HIS A 345 17.96 0.14 3.51
CA HIS A 345 16.66 0.49 2.97
C HIS A 345 15.81 -0.75 2.61
N GLY A 346 14.47 -0.62 2.71
CA GLY A 346 13.52 -1.57 2.12
C GLY A 346 13.34 -2.89 2.87
N VAL A 347 13.42 -2.89 4.18
CA VAL A 347 13.44 -4.10 5.03
C VAL A 347 12.06 -4.51 5.61
N GLY A 348 11.02 -3.71 5.39
CA GLY A 348 9.66 -3.99 5.89
C GLY A 348 9.61 -4.10 7.42
N LEU A 349 9.07 -5.19 7.94
CA LEU A 349 9.04 -5.46 9.39
C LEU A 349 10.43 -5.66 10.02
N GLY A 350 11.49 -5.84 9.21
CA GLY A 350 12.83 -6.16 9.71
C GLY A 350 13.05 -7.63 10.11
N THR A 351 12.01 -8.44 10.15
CA THR A 351 12.07 -9.86 10.51
C THR A 351 12.60 -10.76 9.39
N GLY A 352 12.83 -10.17 8.23
CA GLY A 352 13.23 -10.87 7.01
C GLY A 352 12.05 -11.44 6.22
N THR A 353 12.21 -11.48 4.91
CA THR A 353 11.26 -12.13 4.00
C THR A 353 12.05 -13.07 3.10
N LYS A 354 11.79 -14.37 3.23
CA LYS A 354 12.56 -15.41 2.53
C LYS A 354 12.63 -15.14 1.02
N GLY A 355 13.84 -15.08 0.51
CA GLY A 355 14.11 -14.83 -0.91
C GLY A 355 14.13 -13.34 -1.31
N TYR A 356 13.81 -12.41 -0.39
CA TYR A 356 13.71 -10.96 -0.66
C TYR A 356 14.64 -10.13 0.21
N VAL A 357 14.45 -10.17 1.53
CA VAL A 357 15.22 -9.38 2.47
C VAL A 357 15.69 -10.22 3.66
N ASN A 358 16.86 -9.87 4.18
CA ASN A 358 17.41 -10.47 5.41
C ASN A 358 16.68 -9.91 6.64
N ALA A 359 16.79 -10.64 7.75
CA ALA A 359 16.36 -10.14 9.05
C ALA A 359 17.43 -9.18 9.65
N TYR A 360 16.94 -8.16 10.38
CA TYR A 360 17.72 -7.15 11.07
C TYR A 360 17.15 -6.91 12.46
N THR A 361 17.87 -7.31 13.49
CA THR A 361 17.33 -7.42 14.85
C THR A 361 16.91 -6.08 15.46
N GLN A 362 17.64 -5.01 15.15
CA GLN A 362 17.36 -3.71 15.74
C GLN A 362 16.11 -3.09 15.09
N ILE A 363 16.09 -3.01 13.77
CA ILE A 363 14.93 -2.40 13.11
C ILE A 363 13.65 -3.24 13.29
N ALA A 364 13.74 -4.54 13.50
CA ALA A 364 12.57 -5.39 13.76
C ALA A 364 11.78 -4.99 15.04
N GLN A 365 12.30 -4.08 15.86
CA GLN A 365 11.60 -3.53 17.02
C GLN A 365 10.61 -2.41 16.67
N TRP A 366 10.73 -1.80 15.46
CA TRP A 366 9.90 -0.66 15.11
C TRP A 366 8.39 -0.94 15.14
N PRO A 367 7.89 -2.13 14.78
CA PRO A 367 6.44 -2.33 14.77
C PRO A 367 5.82 -2.22 16.16
N ASP A 368 6.47 -2.84 17.17
CA ASP A 368 6.03 -2.75 18.58
C ASP A 368 6.16 -1.31 19.11
N MET A 369 7.24 -0.61 18.78
CA MET A 369 7.43 0.80 19.13
C MET A 369 6.33 1.68 18.51
N ALA A 370 5.98 1.43 17.23
CA ALA A 370 4.91 2.14 16.56
C ALA A 370 3.55 1.89 17.22
N VAL A 371 3.23 0.63 17.54
CA VAL A 371 1.98 0.28 18.25
C VAL A 371 1.92 0.99 19.59
N ASN A 372 2.97 0.94 20.40
CA ASN A 372 3.05 1.64 21.69
C ASN A 372 2.85 3.17 21.53
N PHE A 373 3.48 3.76 20.52
CA PHE A 373 3.30 5.17 20.21
C PHE A 373 1.85 5.47 19.82
N MET A 374 1.25 4.71 18.91
CA MET A 374 -0.14 4.85 18.50
C MET A 374 -1.10 4.74 19.68
N GLU A 375 -1.00 3.68 20.47
CA GLU A 375 -1.89 3.42 21.61
C GLU A 375 -1.79 4.49 22.69
N SER A 376 -0.59 5.00 22.96
CA SER A 376 -0.40 6.08 23.92
C SER A 376 -1.09 7.38 23.48
N ARG A 377 -1.10 7.68 22.15
CA ARG A 377 -1.73 8.90 21.59
C ARG A 377 -3.24 8.77 21.44
N LEU A 378 -3.72 7.55 21.28
CA LEU A 378 -5.15 7.26 21.18
C LEU A 378 -5.80 6.99 22.54
N GLY A 379 -5.04 7.02 23.65
CA GLY A 379 -5.53 6.72 24.98
C GLY A 379 -5.94 5.25 25.16
N LEU A 380 -5.36 4.35 24.37
CA LEU A 380 -5.66 2.92 24.39
C LEU A 380 -4.73 2.12 25.32
N MET A 381 -3.66 2.73 25.82
CA MET A 381 -2.81 2.11 26.85
C MET A 381 -3.58 2.03 28.16
N GLU A 382 -3.65 0.84 28.75
CA GLU A 382 -4.07 0.71 30.14
C GLU A 382 -3.13 1.58 31.00
N LYS A 383 -3.70 2.46 31.84
CA LYS A 383 -2.91 3.21 32.82
C LYS A 383 -2.25 2.19 33.75
N THR A 384 -1.03 1.83 33.46
CA THR A 384 -0.20 1.08 34.37
C THR A 384 0.17 2.02 35.52
N VAL A 385 -0.48 1.79 36.64
CA VAL A 385 -0.15 2.29 37.98
C VAL A 385 0.00 3.81 38.11
N ASP A 386 -0.95 4.44 38.80
CA ASP A 386 -0.67 5.65 39.54
C ASP A 386 0.53 5.36 40.46
N MET A 387 1.72 5.67 39.98
CA MET A 387 2.83 5.88 40.87
C MET A 387 2.51 7.17 41.60
N ASP A 388 1.87 7.06 42.78
CA ASP A 388 1.88 8.15 43.71
C ASP A 388 3.30 8.73 43.74
N PRO A 389 3.46 10.03 43.55
CA PRO A 389 4.78 10.61 43.67
C PRO A 389 5.24 10.31 45.09
N VAL A 390 6.16 9.36 45.22
CA VAL A 390 6.90 9.18 46.46
C VAL A 390 7.52 10.52 46.73
N GLY A 391 6.98 11.22 47.70
CA GLY A 391 7.44 12.55 48.06
C GLY A 391 8.94 12.50 48.35
N MET A 392 9.73 12.97 47.40
CA MET A 392 11.10 13.37 47.65
C MET A 392 11.02 14.72 48.38
N ALA A 393 10.94 14.68 49.72
CA ALA A 393 11.30 15.82 50.53
C ALA A 393 12.80 16.04 50.36
N TRP A 394 13.19 17.14 49.75
CA TRP A 394 14.56 17.66 49.75
C TRP A 394 14.76 18.53 50.99
#